data_a938b4d08f8a7b4f8bfcd09c19d0bea1
#
_entry.id   a938b4d08f8a7b4f8bfcd09c19d0bea1
#
_cell.length_a   1.000
_cell.length_b   1.000
_cell.length_c   1.000
_cell.angle_alpha   90.00
_cell.angle_beta   90.00
_cell.angle_gamma   90.00
#
_symmetry.space_group_name_H-M   'P 1'
#
loop_
_entity.id
_entity.type
_entity.pdbx_description
1 polymer ?
#
loop_
_entity_poly.entity_id
_entity_poly.type
_entity_poly.pdbx_seq_one_letter_code
_entity_poly.pdbx_strand_id
1 'polypeptide(L)'
;MFWSLAPLVVACVVLAGLVGMCSFRPNGPSDGAVPPYDAPAALKADAATLGIPIRLPKLPDGWQANSGARGGIDAGLSNPKTGQREHAVTSNVGYIAPSRMFVSLTQSNADESALVGSIHRSMVPTGAQDVDGVKWVVYEGGEGTEPVWTTRLDSPRGPAQLAITGSGSSDDFRTLALGTQSQQPIVPGRH
;
A
#
# COMPACT_ATOMS: atom_id res chain seq x y z
N MET A 1 7.76 -32.58 -42.84
CA MET A 1 6.86 -31.93 -41.85
C MET A 1 7.32 -30.52 -41.39
N PHE A 2 8.53 -30.07 -41.64
CA PHE A 2 9.00 -28.75 -41.20
C PHE A 2 8.55 -27.56 -42.06
N TRP A 3 8.16 -27.78 -43.30
CA TRP A 3 7.75 -26.71 -44.22
C TRP A 3 6.36 -26.12 -43.95
N SER A 4 5.51 -26.83 -43.22
CA SER A 4 4.16 -26.37 -42.90
C SER A 4 4.11 -25.41 -41.70
N LEU A 5 5.13 -25.41 -40.82
CA LEU A 5 5.19 -24.56 -39.66
C LEU A 5 5.86 -23.20 -39.92
N ALA A 6 6.70 -23.12 -40.96
CA ALA A 6 7.44 -21.92 -41.30
C ALA A 6 6.53 -20.69 -41.55
N PRO A 7 5.46 -20.76 -42.34
CA PRO A 7 4.59 -19.61 -42.59
C PRO A 7 3.84 -19.16 -41.33
N LEU A 8 3.51 -20.10 -40.44
CA LEU A 8 2.82 -19.77 -39.18
C LEU A 8 3.75 -19.00 -38.19
N VAL A 9 5.01 -19.44 -38.09
CA VAL A 9 6.01 -18.78 -37.27
C VAL A 9 6.29 -17.37 -37.78
N VAL A 10 6.44 -17.20 -39.10
CA VAL A 10 6.63 -15.89 -39.74
C VAL A 10 5.44 -14.98 -39.48
N ALA A 11 4.22 -15.49 -39.64
CA ALA A 11 3.00 -14.72 -39.34
C ALA A 11 2.93 -14.28 -37.89
N CYS A 12 3.26 -15.16 -36.92
CA CYS A 12 3.30 -14.81 -35.50
C CYS A 12 4.35 -13.74 -35.18
N VAL A 13 5.55 -13.82 -35.78
CA VAL A 13 6.61 -12.82 -35.55
C VAL A 13 6.23 -11.47 -36.16
N VAL A 14 5.61 -11.47 -37.35
CA VAL A 14 5.13 -10.22 -37.96
C VAL A 14 4.00 -9.61 -37.18
N LEU A 15 3.04 -10.40 -36.69
CA LEU A 15 1.94 -9.92 -35.86
C LEU A 15 2.46 -9.40 -34.50
N ALA A 16 3.40 -10.09 -33.84
CA ALA A 16 4.01 -9.64 -32.61
C ALA A 16 4.78 -8.31 -32.79
N GLY A 17 5.44 -8.15 -33.94
CA GLY A 17 6.11 -6.89 -34.32
C GLY A 17 5.15 -5.74 -34.58
N LEU A 18 4.02 -6.00 -35.26
CA LEU A 18 3.01 -4.98 -35.58
C LEU A 18 2.19 -4.54 -34.37
N VAL A 19 1.96 -5.42 -33.40
CA VAL A 19 1.21 -5.08 -32.16
C VAL A 19 2.11 -4.41 -31.11
N GLY A 20 3.41 -4.23 -31.38
CA GLY A 20 4.34 -3.55 -30.46
C GLY A 20 4.55 -4.29 -29.14
N MET A 21 4.19 -5.59 -29.05
CA MET A 21 4.33 -6.39 -27.83
C MET A 21 5.77 -6.82 -27.53
N CYS A 22 6.70 -6.63 -28.46
CA CYS A 22 8.13 -6.86 -28.25
C CYS A 22 8.88 -5.53 -28.19
N SER A 23 8.75 -4.79 -27.10
CA SER A 23 9.73 -3.76 -26.77
C SER A 23 10.98 -4.43 -26.21
N PHE A 24 11.78 -5.01 -27.11
CA PHE A 24 13.11 -5.50 -26.76
C PHE A 24 14.01 -4.29 -26.46
N ARG A 25 14.22 -4.01 -25.19
CA ARG A 25 15.20 -3.00 -24.73
C ARG A 25 16.53 -3.72 -24.46
N PRO A 26 17.53 -3.60 -25.31
CA PRO A 26 18.80 -4.31 -25.19
C PRO A 26 19.63 -3.89 -23.98
N ASN A 27 19.27 -2.80 -23.29
CA ASN A 27 20.00 -2.26 -22.14
C ASN A 27 19.34 -2.56 -20.78
N GLY A 28 18.43 -3.52 -20.70
CA GLY A 28 17.73 -3.84 -19.45
C GLY A 28 16.72 -2.76 -19.05
N PRO A 29 16.07 -2.91 -17.87
CA PRO A 29 15.24 -1.85 -17.32
C PRO A 29 16.14 -0.64 -17.07
N SER A 30 15.90 0.46 -17.80
CA SER A 30 16.51 1.73 -17.48
C SER A 30 16.04 2.13 -16.07
N ASP A 31 16.92 2.69 -15.26
CA ASP A 31 16.59 3.43 -14.05
C ASP A 31 15.67 4.61 -14.42
N GLY A 32 14.44 4.31 -14.80
CA GLY A 32 13.42 5.29 -15.14
C GLY A 32 13.09 6.10 -13.90
N ALA A 33 12.92 7.40 -14.06
CA ALA A 33 12.41 8.22 -12.98
C ALA A 33 11.12 7.59 -12.45
N VAL A 34 11.05 7.38 -11.14
CA VAL A 34 9.85 6.87 -10.47
C VAL A 34 8.69 7.81 -10.81
N PRO A 35 7.57 7.34 -11.39
CA PRO A 35 6.44 8.21 -11.68
C PRO A 35 5.97 8.91 -10.39
N PRO A 36 5.86 10.23 -10.36
CA PRO A 36 5.36 10.93 -9.19
C PRO A 36 3.87 10.66 -9.01
N TYR A 37 3.46 10.40 -7.76
CA TYR A 37 2.08 10.27 -7.37
C TYR A 37 1.68 11.43 -6.46
N ASP A 38 0.57 12.11 -6.75
CA ASP A 38 0.08 13.21 -5.92
C ASP A 38 -0.66 12.67 -4.68
N ALA A 39 0.13 12.19 -3.71
CA ALA A 39 -0.40 11.67 -2.45
C ALA A 39 -1.21 12.73 -1.66
N PRO A 40 -0.81 14.01 -1.57
CA PRO A 40 -1.61 15.04 -0.92
C PRO A 40 -3.00 15.20 -1.51
N ALA A 41 -3.14 15.26 -2.83
CA ALA A 41 -4.45 15.37 -3.49
C ALA A 41 -5.29 14.11 -3.29
N ALA A 42 -4.67 12.93 -3.44
CA ALA A 42 -5.33 11.64 -3.27
C ALA A 42 -5.85 11.45 -1.84
N LEU A 43 -5.01 11.65 -0.82
CA LEU A 43 -5.40 11.48 0.58
C LEU A 43 -6.45 12.52 1.03
N LYS A 44 -6.44 13.73 0.49
CA LYS A 44 -7.54 14.70 0.70
C LYS A 44 -8.86 14.21 0.13
N ALA A 45 -8.84 13.65 -1.09
CA ALA A 45 -10.02 13.07 -1.70
C ALA A 45 -10.52 11.84 -0.92
N ASP A 46 -9.61 11.01 -0.39
CA ASP A 46 -9.94 9.87 0.46
C ASP A 46 -10.58 10.29 1.77
N ALA A 47 -10.03 11.31 2.43
CA ALA A 47 -10.60 11.87 3.66
C ALA A 47 -12.03 12.40 3.47
N ALA A 48 -12.34 12.90 2.27
CA ALA A 48 -13.66 13.41 1.93
C ALA A 48 -14.67 12.29 1.60
N THR A 49 -14.20 11.15 1.09
CA THR A 49 -15.07 10.12 0.51
C THR A 49 -15.18 8.85 1.33
N LEU A 50 -14.14 8.45 2.06
CA LEU A 50 -14.12 7.15 2.75
C LEU A 50 -14.71 7.20 4.17
N GLY A 51 -14.94 8.38 4.74
CA GLY A 51 -15.50 8.53 6.09
C GLY A 51 -14.58 8.08 7.23
N ILE A 52 -13.30 7.80 6.96
CA ILE A 52 -12.30 7.42 7.95
C ILE A 52 -11.29 8.56 8.19
N PRO A 53 -10.65 8.62 9.38
CA PRO A 53 -9.66 9.64 9.67
C PRO A 53 -8.35 9.37 8.94
N ILE A 54 -8.16 9.98 7.77
CA ILE A 54 -6.97 9.88 6.93
C ILE A 54 -5.92 10.89 7.39
N ARG A 55 -4.67 10.47 7.51
CA ARG A 55 -3.51 11.31 7.79
C ARG A 55 -2.60 11.40 6.56
N LEU A 56 -2.06 12.57 6.30
CA LEU A 56 -1.04 12.79 5.28
C LEU A 56 0.33 12.74 5.96
N PRO A 57 1.17 11.74 5.69
CA PRO A 57 2.51 11.66 6.26
C PRO A 57 3.35 12.88 5.92
N LYS A 58 4.06 13.41 6.91
CA LYS A 58 5.10 14.41 6.71
C LYS A 58 6.45 13.70 6.70
N LEU A 59 7.00 13.51 5.52
CA LEU A 59 8.24 12.76 5.31
C LEU A 59 9.41 13.70 5.04
N PRO A 60 10.63 13.31 5.42
CA PRO A 60 11.85 14.06 5.10
C PRO A 60 12.11 14.09 3.59
N ASP A 61 13.09 14.94 3.19
CA ASP A 61 13.55 15.00 1.81
C ASP A 61 14.08 13.63 1.34
N GLY A 62 13.90 13.36 0.04
CA GLY A 62 14.31 12.11 -0.59
C GLY A 62 13.23 11.01 -0.59
N TRP A 63 12.13 11.17 0.15
CA TRP A 63 10.96 10.31 0.03
C TRP A 63 10.08 10.76 -1.13
N GLN A 64 9.61 9.80 -1.92
CA GLN A 64 8.75 10.07 -3.07
C GLN A 64 7.52 9.16 -3.06
N ALA A 65 6.33 9.75 -3.06
CA ALA A 65 5.11 8.99 -3.33
C ALA A 65 5.11 8.53 -4.80
N ASN A 66 4.83 7.25 -5.05
CA ASN A 66 4.85 6.70 -6.40
C ASN A 66 3.58 5.97 -6.80
N SER A 67 2.72 5.62 -5.85
CA SER A 67 1.49 4.89 -6.13
C SER A 67 0.44 5.13 -5.05
N GLY A 68 -0.82 4.85 -5.37
CA GLY A 68 -1.90 4.87 -4.41
C GLY A 68 -3.11 4.10 -4.92
N ALA A 69 -3.90 3.58 -3.96
CA ALA A 69 -5.10 2.84 -4.25
C ALA A 69 -6.13 3.02 -3.13
N ARG A 70 -7.39 2.94 -3.51
CA ARG A 70 -8.54 2.77 -2.60
C ARG A 70 -9.03 1.34 -2.71
N GLY A 71 -9.50 0.79 -1.61
CA GLY A 71 -10.04 -0.56 -1.61
C GLY A 71 -11.11 -0.78 -0.56
N GLY A 72 -11.71 -1.95 -0.62
CA GLY A 72 -12.53 -2.51 0.43
C GLY A 72 -11.99 -3.87 0.81
N ILE A 73 -12.02 -4.17 2.09
CA ILE A 73 -11.66 -5.48 2.63
C ILE A 73 -12.83 -6.06 3.42
N ASP A 74 -12.92 -7.39 3.46
CA ASP A 74 -13.86 -8.07 4.35
C ASP A 74 -13.37 -7.82 5.80
N ALA A 75 -14.19 -7.12 6.59
CA ALA A 75 -13.85 -6.81 7.98
C ALA A 75 -13.89 -8.03 8.91
N GLY A 76 -14.23 -9.21 8.37
CA GLY A 76 -14.37 -10.44 9.17
C GLY A 76 -15.58 -10.44 10.11
N LEU A 77 -16.33 -9.35 10.14
CA LEU A 77 -17.51 -9.15 10.99
C LEU A 77 -18.76 -9.27 10.15
N SER A 78 -19.81 -9.82 10.75
CA SER A 78 -21.16 -9.81 10.20
C SER A 78 -22.06 -8.96 11.08
N ASN A 79 -22.86 -8.11 10.48
CA ASN A 79 -23.85 -7.34 11.19
C ASN A 79 -24.86 -8.28 11.87
N PRO A 80 -24.98 -8.28 13.20
CA PRO A 80 -25.82 -9.25 13.91
C PRO A 80 -27.31 -9.09 13.62
N LYS A 81 -27.74 -7.95 13.08
CA LYS A 81 -29.15 -7.67 12.75
C LYS A 81 -29.51 -8.07 11.32
N THR A 82 -28.57 -7.97 10.39
CA THR A 82 -28.85 -8.19 8.95
C THR A 82 -28.17 -9.43 8.39
N GLY A 83 -27.21 -10.03 9.10
CA GLY A 83 -26.40 -11.14 8.63
C GLY A 83 -25.42 -10.76 7.48
N GLN A 84 -25.42 -9.49 7.06
CA GLN A 84 -24.53 -9.01 6.00
C GLN A 84 -23.10 -8.89 6.52
N ARG A 85 -22.14 -9.27 5.68
CA ARG A 85 -20.72 -9.03 5.96
C ARG A 85 -20.43 -7.54 5.96
N GLU A 86 -19.74 -7.09 6.99
CA GLU A 86 -19.25 -5.73 7.07
C GLU A 86 -17.98 -5.58 6.24
N HIS A 87 -17.95 -4.54 5.42
CA HIS A 87 -16.77 -4.19 4.64
C HIS A 87 -16.09 -3.00 5.29
N ALA A 88 -14.78 -3.09 5.44
CA ALA A 88 -13.94 -1.99 5.80
C ALA A 88 -13.35 -1.35 4.54
N VAL A 89 -13.12 -0.04 4.60
CA VAL A 89 -12.49 0.71 3.51
C VAL A 89 -11.01 0.90 3.79
N THR A 90 -10.22 0.98 2.72
CA THR A 90 -8.78 1.21 2.80
C THR A 90 -8.35 2.35 1.89
N SER A 91 -7.40 3.15 2.37
CA SER A 91 -6.62 4.09 1.58
C SER A 91 -5.16 3.67 1.70
N ASN A 92 -4.52 3.38 0.57
CA ASN A 92 -3.12 2.95 0.50
C ASN A 92 -2.30 3.94 -0.32
N VAL A 93 -1.12 4.29 0.15
CA VAL A 93 -0.13 5.07 -0.59
C VAL A 93 1.23 4.40 -0.46
N GLY A 94 1.86 4.14 -1.60
CA GLY A 94 3.22 3.64 -1.70
C GLY A 94 4.23 4.76 -1.84
N TYR A 95 5.36 4.60 -1.19
CA TYR A 95 6.48 5.54 -1.18
C TYR A 95 7.76 4.81 -1.56
N ILE A 96 8.65 5.52 -2.22
CA ILE A 96 10.04 5.13 -2.39
C ILE A 96 10.87 5.91 -1.37
N ALA A 97 11.52 5.19 -0.47
CA ALA A 97 12.43 5.77 0.52
C ALA A 97 13.76 6.23 -0.13
N PRO A 98 14.57 7.05 0.56
CA PRO A 98 15.91 7.42 0.08
C PRO A 98 16.83 6.19 -0.15
N SER A 99 16.57 5.09 0.57
CA SER A 99 17.19 3.78 0.36
C SER A 99 16.83 3.11 -0.98
N ARG A 100 15.94 3.72 -1.78
CA ARG A 100 15.33 3.19 -3.01
C ARG A 100 14.41 1.99 -2.79
N MET A 101 14.09 1.68 -1.55
CA MET A 101 13.18 0.60 -1.20
C MET A 101 11.74 1.10 -1.16
N PHE A 102 10.82 0.21 -1.50
CA PHE A 102 9.38 0.49 -1.46
C PHE A 102 8.82 0.28 -0.05
N VAL A 103 8.05 1.24 0.42
CA VAL A 103 7.29 1.14 1.68
C VAL A 103 5.89 1.70 1.45
N SER A 104 4.86 1.02 1.89
CA SER A 104 3.48 1.47 1.76
C SER A 104 2.81 1.70 3.10
N LEU A 105 1.92 2.69 3.14
CA LEU A 105 1.03 2.99 4.26
C LEU A 105 -0.41 2.70 3.86
N THR A 106 -1.08 1.83 4.60
CA THR A 106 -2.51 1.60 4.49
C THR A 106 -3.22 2.16 5.72
N GLN A 107 -4.31 2.90 5.51
CA GLN A 107 -5.18 3.44 6.55
C GLN A 107 -6.59 2.88 6.35
N SER A 108 -7.23 2.41 7.43
CA SER A 108 -8.49 1.67 7.36
C SER A 108 -9.34 1.84 8.62
N ASN A 109 -10.62 1.55 8.52
CA ASN A 109 -11.50 1.33 9.67
C ASN A 109 -11.67 -0.17 10.03
N ALA A 110 -10.89 -1.04 9.39
CA ALA A 110 -10.85 -2.45 9.74
C ALA A 110 -10.23 -2.68 11.12
N ASP A 111 -10.50 -3.85 11.69
CA ASP A 111 -9.74 -4.33 12.82
C ASP A 111 -8.32 -4.74 12.41
N GLU A 112 -7.42 -4.78 13.37
CA GLU A 112 -6.00 -5.11 13.16
C GLU A 112 -5.83 -6.43 12.39
N SER A 113 -6.51 -7.49 12.84
CA SER A 113 -6.39 -8.81 12.24
C SER A 113 -6.92 -8.85 10.80
N ALA A 114 -8.01 -8.14 10.52
CA ALA A 114 -8.58 -8.06 9.18
C ALA A 114 -7.66 -7.27 8.24
N LEU A 115 -7.10 -6.15 8.71
CA LEU A 115 -6.18 -5.35 7.93
C LEU A 115 -4.89 -6.12 7.61
N VAL A 116 -4.24 -6.73 8.61
CA VAL A 116 -3.03 -7.53 8.42
C VAL A 116 -3.31 -8.71 7.50
N GLY A 117 -4.40 -9.44 7.72
CA GLY A 117 -4.81 -10.58 6.90
C GLY A 117 -5.15 -10.22 5.45
N SER A 118 -5.52 -8.96 5.17
CA SER A 118 -5.74 -8.46 3.82
C SER A 118 -4.43 -8.17 3.06
N ILE A 119 -3.37 -7.85 3.80
CA ILE A 119 -2.02 -7.61 3.23
C ILE A 119 -1.34 -8.95 2.98
N HIS A 120 -1.24 -9.77 4.02
CA HIS A 120 -0.68 -11.11 3.94
C HIS A 120 -1.46 -12.08 4.82
N ARG A 121 -1.86 -13.21 4.25
CA ARG A 121 -2.46 -14.30 5.03
C ARG A 121 -1.37 -15.00 5.86
N SER A 122 -1.75 -15.49 7.02
CA SER A 122 -0.88 -16.31 7.89
C SER A 122 0.31 -15.56 8.52
N MET A 123 0.18 -14.25 8.73
CA MET A 123 1.13 -13.51 9.55
C MET A 123 0.82 -13.68 11.04
N VAL A 124 1.86 -13.68 11.86
CA VAL A 124 1.75 -13.75 13.32
C VAL A 124 2.44 -12.54 13.97
N PRO A 125 1.92 -12.04 15.08
CA PRO A 125 2.59 -10.99 15.82
C PRO A 125 3.87 -11.55 16.48
N THR A 126 5.01 -10.96 16.16
CA THR A 126 6.33 -11.40 16.67
C THR A 126 6.94 -10.42 17.68
N GLY A 127 6.41 -9.19 17.73
CA GLY A 127 6.95 -8.19 18.63
C GLY A 127 6.24 -6.85 18.50
N ALA A 128 6.90 -5.82 18.98
CA ALA A 128 6.46 -4.44 18.83
C ALA A 128 7.65 -3.50 18.76
N GLN A 129 7.46 -2.37 18.08
CA GLN A 129 8.37 -1.25 18.02
C GLN A 129 7.71 -0.04 18.68
N ASP A 130 8.46 0.62 19.56
CA ASP A 130 8.08 1.93 20.06
C ASP A 130 8.60 3.00 19.10
N VAL A 131 7.68 3.84 18.62
CA VAL A 131 8.02 4.98 17.76
C VAL A 131 7.48 6.23 18.43
N ASP A 132 8.35 6.93 19.13
CA ASP A 132 8.02 8.18 19.85
C ASP A 132 6.77 8.04 20.76
N GLY A 133 6.75 6.98 21.58
CA GLY A 133 5.68 6.68 22.53
C GLY A 133 4.44 6.00 21.92
N VAL A 134 4.41 5.72 20.62
CA VAL A 134 3.35 4.94 19.98
C VAL A 134 3.85 3.52 19.70
N LYS A 135 3.11 2.54 20.21
CA LYS A 135 3.42 1.13 20.01
C LYS A 135 2.91 0.66 18.65
N TRP A 136 3.82 0.17 17.82
CA TRP A 136 3.54 -0.52 16.56
C TRP A 136 3.75 -2.02 16.75
N VAL A 137 2.71 -2.82 16.53
CA VAL A 137 2.81 -4.28 16.57
C VAL A 137 3.45 -4.75 15.28
N VAL A 138 4.44 -5.64 15.40
CA VAL A 138 5.17 -6.22 14.27
C VAL A 138 4.62 -7.59 13.97
N TYR A 139 4.24 -7.80 12.72
CA TYR A 139 3.82 -9.08 12.19
C TYR A 139 4.84 -9.56 11.18
N GLU A 140 5.17 -10.84 11.26
CA GLU A 140 6.07 -11.52 10.34
C GLU A 140 5.40 -12.78 9.79
N GLY A 141 5.75 -13.14 8.57
CA GLY A 141 5.31 -14.35 7.89
C GLY A 141 6.45 -15.33 7.69
N GLY A 142 6.26 -16.27 6.76
CA GLY A 142 7.31 -17.19 6.34
C GLY A 142 8.47 -16.48 5.62
N GLU A 143 9.49 -17.25 5.28
CA GLU A 143 10.68 -16.75 4.58
C GLU A 143 10.31 -15.97 3.30
N GLY A 144 10.92 -14.80 3.10
CA GLY A 144 10.67 -13.92 1.96
C GLY A 144 9.39 -13.08 2.06
N THR A 145 8.65 -13.14 3.17
CA THR A 145 7.47 -12.30 3.39
C THR A 145 7.87 -10.96 4.00
N GLU A 146 7.40 -9.87 3.41
CA GLU A 146 7.63 -8.52 3.95
C GLU A 146 6.91 -8.35 5.29
N PRO A 147 7.54 -7.73 6.31
CA PRO A 147 6.90 -7.49 7.60
C PRO A 147 5.75 -6.50 7.49
N VAL A 148 4.81 -6.56 8.43
CA VAL A 148 3.76 -5.56 8.59
C VAL A 148 3.86 -4.97 9.99
N TRP A 149 4.01 -3.63 10.07
CA TRP A 149 3.86 -2.89 11.32
C TRP A 149 2.48 -2.28 11.37
N THR A 150 1.77 -2.48 12.45
CA THR A 150 0.41 -1.95 12.58
C THR A 150 0.20 -1.24 13.92
N THR A 151 -0.63 -0.20 13.90
CA THR A 151 -1.07 0.52 15.09
C THR A 151 -2.46 1.10 14.89
N ARG A 152 -3.16 1.35 16.00
CA ARG A 152 -4.44 2.04 15.98
C ARG A 152 -4.27 3.44 16.54
N LEU A 153 -4.67 4.43 15.79
CA LEU A 153 -4.61 5.84 16.23
C LEU A 153 -6.02 6.40 16.39
N ASP A 154 -6.28 6.91 17.59
CA ASP A 154 -7.53 7.59 17.89
C ASP A 154 -7.53 9.04 17.37
N SER A 155 -8.73 9.55 17.11
CA SER A 155 -8.95 10.94 16.77
C SER A 155 -10.37 11.37 17.14
N PRO A 156 -10.70 12.68 17.16
CA PRO A 156 -12.07 13.16 17.35
C PRO A 156 -13.06 12.64 16.30
N ARG A 157 -12.56 12.16 15.16
CA ARG A 157 -13.37 11.57 14.07
C ARG A 157 -13.45 10.05 14.13
N GLY A 158 -13.05 9.46 15.22
CA GLY A 158 -12.94 8.03 15.40
C GLY A 158 -11.52 7.51 15.21
N PRO A 159 -11.33 6.23 15.42
CA PRO A 159 -10.03 5.57 15.24
C PRO A 159 -9.76 5.23 13.76
N ALA A 160 -8.47 5.09 13.43
CA ALA A 160 -8.01 4.44 12.22
C ALA A 160 -6.98 3.38 12.56
N GLN A 161 -7.08 2.23 11.91
CA GLN A 161 -6.04 1.22 11.91
C GLN A 161 -5.06 1.55 10.79
N LEU A 162 -3.78 1.59 11.11
CA LEU A 162 -2.70 1.86 10.18
C LEU A 162 -1.87 0.59 10.01
N ALA A 163 -1.39 0.35 8.80
CA ALA A 163 -0.42 -0.69 8.52
C ALA A 163 0.67 -0.18 7.58
N ILE A 164 1.92 -0.50 7.90
CA ILE A 164 3.09 -0.22 7.06
C ILE A 164 3.68 -1.56 6.64
N THR A 165 3.92 -1.73 5.34
CA THR A 165 4.58 -2.92 4.79
C THR A 165 5.46 -2.54 3.61
N GLY A 166 6.36 -3.43 3.22
CA GLY A 166 7.25 -3.23 2.08
C GLY A 166 8.65 -3.79 2.33
N SER A 167 9.52 -3.57 1.36
CA SER A 167 10.91 -4.04 1.38
C SER A 167 11.90 -3.07 2.07
N GLY A 168 11.39 -1.96 2.62
CA GLY A 168 12.20 -0.98 3.34
C GLY A 168 12.81 -1.52 4.63
N SER A 169 13.82 -0.82 5.11
CA SER A 169 14.46 -1.12 6.40
C SER A 169 13.53 -0.77 7.58
N SER A 170 13.87 -1.25 8.78
CA SER A 170 13.17 -0.84 10.01
C SER A 170 13.23 0.67 10.25
N ASP A 171 14.29 1.35 9.80
CA ASP A 171 14.40 2.81 9.90
C ASP A 171 13.48 3.52 8.89
N ASP A 172 13.29 2.96 7.69
CA ASP A 172 12.31 3.46 6.72
C ASP A 172 10.89 3.33 7.29
N PHE A 173 10.56 2.18 7.89
CA PHE A 173 9.27 1.97 8.56
C PHE A 173 9.06 2.95 9.72
N ARG A 174 10.09 3.15 10.56
CA ARG A 174 10.05 4.09 11.68
C ARG A 174 9.83 5.52 11.21
N THR A 175 10.49 5.92 10.13
CA THR A 175 10.35 7.26 9.52
C THR A 175 8.92 7.49 9.01
N LEU A 176 8.36 6.52 8.27
CA LEU A 176 6.99 6.61 7.77
C LEU A 176 5.97 6.58 8.92
N ALA A 177 6.19 5.75 9.93
CA ALA A 177 5.36 5.66 11.13
C ALA A 177 5.31 7.00 11.87
N LEU A 178 6.47 7.58 12.19
CA LEU A 178 6.60 8.86 12.88
C LEU A 178 5.98 10.00 12.05
N GLY A 179 6.30 10.04 10.76
CA GLY A 179 5.76 11.04 9.84
C GLY A 179 4.24 10.99 9.71
N THR A 180 3.63 9.82 9.94
CA THR A 180 2.18 9.64 9.90
C THR A 180 1.51 9.93 11.24
N GLN A 181 1.98 9.32 12.32
CA GLN A 181 1.35 9.41 13.65
C GLN A 181 1.39 10.82 14.23
N SER A 182 2.42 11.60 13.91
CA SER A 182 2.55 13.00 14.33
C SER A 182 1.55 13.95 13.67
N GLN A 183 0.87 13.51 12.60
CA GLN A 183 -0.09 14.35 11.88
C GLN A 183 -1.51 14.17 12.42
N GLN A 184 -2.26 15.28 12.42
CA GLN A 184 -3.71 15.21 12.65
C GLN A 184 -4.42 14.69 11.39
N PRO A 185 -5.58 14.00 11.53
CA PRO A 185 -6.38 13.65 10.38
C PRO A 185 -6.80 14.86 9.56
N ILE A 186 -6.77 14.69 8.24
CA ILE A 186 -7.21 15.71 7.29
C ILE A 186 -8.68 16.06 7.56
N VAL A 187 -8.96 17.34 7.72
CA VAL A 187 -10.35 17.84 7.80
C VAL A 187 -10.86 18.02 6.37
N PRO A 188 -11.91 17.25 5.95
CA PRO A 188 -12.52 17.49 4.65
C PRO A 188 -13.05 18.92 4.56
N GLY A 189 -12.74 19.60 3.46
CA GLY A 189 -13.33 20.90 3.18
C GLY A 189 -14.86 20.77 3.14
N ARG A 190 -15.59 21.72 3.72
CA ARG A 190 -17.03 21.85 3.48
C ARG A 190 -17.19 22.34 2.03
N HIS A 191 -17.85 21.54 1.22
CA HIS A 191 -18.32 21.96 -0.10
C HIS A 191 -19.63 22.71 0.07
#